data_70b419b35bcd7b56f755fef4214cbe2c
#
_entry.id   70b419b35bcd7b56f755fef4214cbe2c
#
_cell.length_a   1.000
_cell.length_b   1.000
_cell.length_c   1.000
_cell.angle_alpha   90.00
_cell.angle_beta   90.00
_cell.angle_gamma   90.00
#
_symmetry.space_group_name_H-M   'P 1'
#
loop_
_entity.id
_entity.type
_entity.pdbx_description
1 polymer ?
#
loop_
_entity_poly.entity_id
_entity_poly.type
_entity_poly.pdbx_seq_one_letter_code
_entity_poly.pdbx_strand_id
1 'polypeptide(L)'
;MEGYAVVAEYKSEDSGYDVMSNFQGPFSVHTVMAMALNVKSSKLRHRSPPNSGGSFGSKLTIFPYIVVLCICARLTSRPVKWIEDRLEHLSASSVAPNRVTHVEAAYHTDG
;
A
#
# COMPACT_ATOMS: atom_id res chain seq x y z
N MET A 1 10.84 5.47 8.47
CA MET A 1 9.53 4.92 8.15
C MET A 1 9.73 3.65 7.33
N GLU A 2 8.87 2.65 7.51
CA GLU A 2 8.92 1.40 6.74
C GLU A 2 8.48 1.65 5.30
N GLY A 3 9.25 1.12 4.32
CA GLY A 3 8.88 1.16 2.91
C GLY A 3 7.67 0.27 2.58
N TYR A 4 7.25 0.27 1.33
CA TYR A 4 6.13 -0.55 0.88
C TYR A 4 6.54 -2.01 0.70
N ALA A 5 5.62 -2.91 0.98
CA ALA A 5 5.81 -4.32 0.71
C ALA A 5 4.48 -4.97 0.28
N VAL A 6 4.54 -5.76 -0.78
CA VAL A 6 3.38 -6.46 -1.34
C VAL A 6 3.79 -7.88 -1.72
N VAL A 7 2.94 -8.83 -1.36
CA VAL A 7 2.95 -10.20 -1.91
C VAL A 7 1.57 -10.44 -2.50
N ALA A 8 1.51 -10.79 -3.77
CA ALA A 8 0.26 -11.08 -4.46
C ALA A 8 0.29 -12.48 -5.06
N GLU A 9 -0.81 -13.20 -4.93
CA GLU A 9 -1.03 -14.51 -5.52
C GLU A 9 -2.36 -14.54 -6.26
N TYR A 10 -2.38 -15.11 -7.46
CA TYR A 10 -3.59 -15.39 -8.21
C TYR A 10 -4.05 -16.81 -7.96
N LYS A 11 -5.31 -16.97 -7.59
CA LYS A 11 -5.98 -18.26 -7.36
C LYS A 11 -6.80 -18.62 -8.61
N SER A 12 -6.27 -19.53 -9.42
CA SER A 12 -6.93 -19.95 -10.68
C SER A 12 -8.26 -20.65 -10.44
N GLU A 13 -8.39 -21.35 -9.30
CA GLU A 13 -9.57 -22.16 -8.98
C GLU A 13 -10.86 -21.32 -8.87
N ASP A 14 -10.71 -20.09 -8.41
CA ASP A 14 -11.86 -19.20 -8.22
C ASP A 14 -11.69 -17.84 -8.89
N SER A 15 -10.63 -17.67 -9.69
CA SER A 15 -10.26 -16.43 -10.36
C SER A 15 -10.13 -15.25 -9.39
N GLY A 16 -9.63 -15.54 -8.20
CA GLY A 16 -9.44 -14.59 -7.11
C GLY A 16 -8.00 -14.19 -6.89
N TYR A 17 -7.80 -13.26 -5.97
CA TYR A 17 -6.48 -12.81 -5.55
C TYR A 17 -6.33 -12.86 -4.04
N ASP A 18 -5.19 -13.33 -3.56
CA ASP A 18 -4.77 -13.22 -2.16
C ASP A 18 -3.57 -12.28 -2.09
N VAL A 19 -3.71 -11.21 -1.34
CA VAL A 19 -2.70 -10.15 -1.23
C VAL A 19 -2.35 -9.95 0.23
N MET A 20 -1.07 -9.89 0.54
CA MET A 20 -0.55 -9.41 1.80
C MET A 20 0.27 -8.14 1.55
N SER A 21 -0.07 -7.05 2.23
CA SER A 21 0.69 -5.79 2.14
C SER A 21 0.57 -4.98 3.41
N ASN A 22 1.54 -4.10 3.65
CA ASN A 22 1.51 -3.14 4.75
C ASN A 22 0.69 -1.86 4.40
N PHE A 23 -0.35 -2.03 3.62
CA PHE A 23 -1.26 -0.99 3.18
C PHE A 23 -2.03 -0.35 4.34
N GLN A 24 -2.16 0.96 4.32
CA GLN A 24 -2.96 1.71 5.28
C GLN A 24 -4.43 1.77 4.84
N GLY A 25 -5.35 1.45 5.76
CA GLY A 25 -6.78 1.54 5.47
C GLY A 25 -7.27 0.51 4.45
N PRO A 26 -7.12 -0.80 4.73
CA PRO A 26 -7.40 -1.88 3.76
C PRO A 26 -8.82 -1.87 3.20
N PHE A 27 -9.77 -1.27 3.89
CA PHE A 27 -11.15 -1.17 3.42
C PHE A 27 -11.41 0.01 2.48
N SER A 28 -10.61 1.10 2.60
CA SER A 28 -10.89 2.37 1.93
C SER A 28 -10.86 2.29 0.41
N VAL A 29 -9.93 1.53 -0.16
CA VAL A 29 -9.76 1.38 -1.61
C VAL A 29 -9.90 -0.06 -2.10
N HIS A 30 -10.39 -0.96 -1.25
CA HIS A 30 -10.59 -2.36 -1.61
C HIS A 30 -11.48 -2.53 -2.85
N THR A 31 -12.60 -1.83 -2.89
CA THR A 31 -13.52 -1.86 -4.04
C THR A 31 -12.86 -1.30 -5.30
N VAL A 32 -12.06 -0.21 -5.17
CA VAL A 32 -11.34 0.38 -6.30
C VAL A 32 -10.33 -0.61 -6.88
N MET A 33 -9.57 -1.31 -6.02
CA MET A 33 -8.64 -2.36 -6.47
C MET A 33 -9.36 -3.52 -7.16
N ALA A 34 -10.48 -3.97 -6.60
CA ALA A 34 -11.27 -5.05 -7.21
C ALA A 34 -11.83 -4.64 -8.59
N MET A 35 -12.30 -3.39 -8.72
CA MET A 35 -12.74 -2.83 -10.00
C MET A 35 -11.58 -2.76 -11.01
N ALA A 36 -10.41 -2.29 -10.60
CA ALA A 36 -9.22 -2.21 -11.44
C ALA A 36 -8.76 -3.60 -11.94
N LEU A 37 -8.94 -4.63 -11.12
CA LEU A 37 -8.65 -6.04 -11.46
C LEU A 37 -9.78 -6.72 -12.26
N ASN A 38 -10.90 -6.02 -12.45
CA ASN A 38 -12.11 -6.55 -13.07
C ASN A 38 -12.64 -7.83 -12.39
N VAL A 39 -12.66 -7.82 -11.07
CA VAL A 39 -13.21 -8.93 -10.25
C VAL A 39 -14.20 -8.41 -9.23
N LYS A 40 -15.05 -9.30 -8.72
CA LYS A 40 -15.94 -8.98 -7.59
C LYS A 40 -15.07 -8.73 -6.33
N SER A 41 -15.49 -7.80 -5.48
CA SER A 41 -14.77 -7.51 -4.22
C SER A 41 -14.52 -8.75 -3.36
N SER A 42 -15.46 -9.73 -3.37
CA SER A 42 -15.30 -11.01 -2.67
C SER A 42 -14.19 -11.90 -3.22
N LYS A 43 -13.63 -11.60 -4.41
CA LYS A 43 -12.53 -12.32 -5.05
C LYS A 43 -11.17 -11.70 -4.79
N LEU A 44 -11.12 -10.56 -4.13
CA LEU A 44 -9.90 -9.92 -3.67
C LEU A 44 -9.80 -10.05 -2.15
N ARG A 45 -8.95 -10.94 -1.68
CA ARG A 45 -8.62 -11.04 -0.26
C ARG A 45 -7.37 -10.22 0.03
N HIS A 46 -7.52 -9.20 0.87
CA HIS A 46 -6.41 -8.38 1.32
C HIS A 46 -6.13 -8.61 2.81
N ARG A 47 -4.87 -8.87 3.14
CA ARG A 47 -4.40 -9.11 4.51
C ARG A 47 -3.27 -8.14 4.84
N SER A 48 -3.29 -7.62 6.06
CA SER A 48 -2.16 -6.86 6.61
C SER A 48 -1.27 -7.78 7.44
N PRO A 49 0.06 -7.63 7.38
CA PRO A 49 0.96 -8.36 8.27
C PRO A 49 0.74 -7.89 9.72
N PRO A 50 0.94 -8.77 10.72
CA PRO A 50 0.68 -8.44 12.12
C PRO A 50 1.61 -7.34 12.66
N ASN A 51 2.82 -7.24 12.11
CA ASN A 51 3.86 -6.30 12.55
C ASN A 51 4.16 -5.28 11.44
N SER A 52 3.22 -4.41 11.14
CA SER A 52 3.43 -3.29 10.20
C SER A 52 3.98 -2.08 10.93
N GLY A 53 4.96 -1.42 10.31
CA GLY A 53 5.48 -0.13 10.75
C GLY A 53 4.52 1.03 10.48
N GLY A 54 4.92 2.23 10.90
CA GLY A 54 4.11 3.45 10.75
C GLY A 54 3.75 3.77 9.31
N SER A 55 2.58 4.36 9.11
CA SER A 55 2.03 4.69 7.79
C SER A 55 1.99 6.18 7.49
N PHE A 56 1.56 7.01 8.44
CA PHE A 56 1.51 8.48 8.36
C PHE A 56 0.83 9.03 7.09
N GLY A 57 -0.11 8.28 6.51
CA GLY A 57 -0.81 8.62 5.28
C GLY A 57 -0.14 8.13 3.99
N SER A 58 1.16 7.87 3.96
CA SER A 58 1.87 7.49 2.75
C SER A 58 1.47 6.11 2.22
N LYS A 59 1.20 5.15 3.10
CA LYS A 59 0.84 3.78 2.69
C LYS A 59 -0.57 3.64 2.12
N LEU A 60 -1.37 4.70 2.09
CA LEU A 60 -2.67 4.69 1.40
C LEU A 60 -2.50 4.63 -0.12
N THR A 61 -1.45 5.22 -0.65
CA THR A 61 -1.20 5.34 -2.09
C THR A 61 -0.54 4.13 -2.73
N ILE A 62 -0.27 3.07 -1.96
CA ILE A 62 0.31 1.81 -2.46
C ILE A 62 -0.65 0.99 -3.35
N PHE A 63 -1.95 1.27 -3.35
CA PHE A 63 -2.95 0.45 -4.04
C PHE A 63 -2.67 0.22 -5.54
N PRO A 64 -2.10 1.14 -6.34
CA PRO A 64 -1.77 0.86 -7.73
C PRO A 64 -0.71 -0.24 -7.87
N TYR A 65 0.28 -0.25 -6.97
CA TYR A 65 1.31 -1.30 -6.94
C TYR A 65 0.71 -2.67 -6.61
N ILE A 66 -0.27 -2.71 -5.69
CA ILE A 66 -1.01 -3.94 -5.38
C ILE A 66 -1.69 -4.48 -6.64
N VAL A 67 -2.37 -3.61 -7.40
CA VAL A 67 -3.05 -4.00 -8.66
C VAL A 67 -2.04 -4.53 -9.67
N VAL A 68 -0.92 -3.84 -9.86
CA VAL A 68 0.15 -4.28 -10.78
C VAL A 68 0.69 -5.65 -10.38
N LEU A 69 0.99 -5.86 -9.09
CA LEU A 69 1.50 -7.14 -8.59
C LEU A 69 0.47 -8.28 -8.76
N CYS A 70 -0.83 -8.00 -8.59
CA CYS A 70 -1.90 -8.95 -8.88
C CYS A 70 -1.92 -9.36 -10.36
N ILE A 71 -1.78 -8.39 -11.28
CA ILE A 71 -1.71 -8.67 -12.71
C ILE A 71 -0.46 -9.51 -13.03
N CYS A 72 0.69 -9.16 -12.49
CA CYS A 72 1.93 -9.93 -12.64
C CYS A 72 1.76 -11.38 -12.13
N ALA A 73 1.14 -11.56 -10.96
CA ALA A 73 0.89 -12.89 -10.39
C ALA A 73 -0.01 -13.73 -11.31
N ARG A 74 -1.03 -13.12 -11.91
CA ARG A 74 -1.90 -13.79 -12.89
C ARG A 74 -1.15 -14.18 -14.16
N LEU A 75 -0.36 -13.27 -14.71
CA LEU A 75 0.38 -13.52 -15.97
C LEU A 75 1.46 -14.58 -15.81
N THR A 76 2.12 -14.61 -14.67
CA THR A 76 3.18 -15.60 -14.38
C THR A 76 2.65 -16.92 -13.82
N SER A 77 1.39 -16.96 -13.39
CA SER A 77 0.78 -18.08 -12.64
C SER A 77 1.61 -18.46 -11.39
N ARG A 78 2.24 -17.48 -10.76
CA ARG A 78 3.08 -17.64 -9.57
C ARG A 78 2.87 -16.48 -8.60
N PRO A 79 3.09 -16.70 -7.31
CA PRO A 79 3.14 -15.60 -6.34
C PRO A 79 4.26 -14.62 -6.72
N VAL A 80 3.94 -13.33 -6.65
CA VAL A 80 4.89 -12.24 -6.92
C VAL A 80 5.05 -11.40 -5.66
N LYS A 81 6.30 -11.07 -5.32
CA LYS A 81 6.65 -10.23 -4.20
C LYS A 81 7.44 -9.02 -4.67
N TRP A 82 7.12 -7.87 -4.12
CA TRP A 82 7.89 -6.64 -4.24
C TRP A 82 8.09 -6.03 -2.86
N ILE A 83 9.29 -5.58 -2.60
CA ILE A 83 9.67 -4.80 -1.42
C ILE A 83 10.39 -3.57 -1.94
N GLU A 84 9.85 -2.41 -1.62
CA GLU A 84 10.41 -1.12 -1.97
C GLU A 84 11.73 -0.89 -1.21
N ASP A 85 12.76 -0.48 -1.91
CA ASP A 85 13.99 -0.03 -1.28
C ASP A 85 13.89 1.44 -0.80
N ARG A 86 14.91 1.92 -0.10
CA ARG A 86 14.89 3.27 0.47
C ARG A 86 14.96 4.35 -0.60
N LEU A 87 15.67 4.15 -1.69
CA LEU A 87 15.78 5.12 -2.78
C LEU A 87 14.49 5.20 -3.58
N GLU A 88 13.87 4.07 -3.86
CA GLU A 88 12.54 4.00 -4.47
C GLU A 88 11.52 4.73 -3.61
N HIS A 89 11.51 4.48 -2.29
CA HIS A 89 10.60 5.13 -1.36
C HIS A 89 10.74 6.65 -1.35
N LEU A 90 11.97 7.16 -1.34
CA LEU A 90 12.24 8.60 -1.34
C LEU A 90 11.92 9.28 -2.67
N SER A 91 11.99 8.54 -3.78
CA SER A 91 11.82 9.09 -5.13
C SER A 91 10.41 8.95 -5.67
N ALA A 92 9.72 7.86 -5.36
CA ALA A 92 8.47 7.45 -6.01
C ALA A 92 7.28 7.29 -5.05
N SER A 93 7.48 7.41 -3.74
CA SER A 93 6.36 7.34 -2.80
C SER A 93 5.51 8.62 -2.85
N SER A 94 4.33 8.55 -2.26
CA SER A 94 3.46 9.73 -2.19
C SER A 94 4.12 10.86 -1.39
N VAL A 95 4.08 12.05 -1.93
CA VAL A 95 4.53 13.27 -1.27
C VAL A 95 3.41 13.87 -0.42
N ALA A 96 3.77 14.40 0.73
CA ALA A 96 2.86 15.26 1.47
C ALA A 96 2.58 16.56 0.68
N PRO A 97 1.41 17.17 0.84
CA PRO A 97 1.13 18.45 0.19
C PRO A 97 2.14 19.51 0.64
N ASN A 98 2.55 20.36 -0.30
CA ASN A 98 3.39 21.51 0.02
C ASN A 98 2.68 22.42 1.03
N ARG A 99 3.34 22.69 2.15
CA ARG A 99 2.80 23.54 3.20
C ARG A 99 3.82 24.60 3.55
N VAL A 100 3.35 25.82 3.73
CA VAL A 100 4.09 26.89 4.39
C VAL A 100 3.46 27.06 5.77
N THR A 101 4.26 26.88 6.81
CA THR A 101 3.79 26.99 8.20
C THR A 101 4.54 28.11 8.89
N HIS A 102 3.81 29.08 9.43
CA HIS A 102 4.36 30.07 10.34
C HIS A 102 4.17 29.55 11.76
N VAL A 103 5.27 29.46 12.49
CA VAL A 103 5.27 28.97 13.87
C VAL A 103 5.78 30.10 14.76
N GLU A 104 5.02 30.45 15.77
CA GLU A 104 5.40 31.37 16.83
C GLU A 104 5.29 30.64 18.16
N ALA A 105 6.30 30.74 19.00
CA ALA A 105 6.33 30.13 20.32
C ALA A 105 6.76 31.15 21.37
N ALA A 106 6.01 31.24 22.43
CA ALA A 106 6.35 32.04 23.59
C ALA A 106 6.62 31.09 24.78
N TYR A 107 7.72 31.31 25.48
CA TYR A 107 8.09 30.51 26.65
C TYR A 107 8.73 31.40 27.72
N HIS A 108 8.65 31.00 28.94
CA HIS A 108 9.35 31.64 30.06
C HIS A 108 10.83 31.25 30.09
N THR A 109 11.64 32.03 30.79
CA THR A 109 13.09 31.78 30.91
C THR A 109 13.45 30.51 31.68
N ASP A 110 12.50 29.93 32.38
CA ASP A 110 12.62 28.69 33.14
C ASP A 110 12.05 27.44 32.45
N GLY A 111 11.58 27.61 31.20
CA GLY A 111 11.08 26.50 30.35
C GLY A 111 9.59 26.38 30.23
#